data_a6d47548e0f5edcd762056474d301a34
#
_entry.id   a6d47548e0f5edcd762056474d301a34
#
_cell.length_a   1.000
_cell.length_b   1.000
_cell.length_c   1.000
_cell.angle_alpha   90.00
_cell.angle_beta   90.00
_cell.angle_gamma   90.00
#
_symmetry.space_group_name_H-M   'P 1'
#
loop_
_entity.id
_entity.type
_entity.pdbx_description
1 polymer ?
#
loop_
_entity_poly.entity_id
_entity_poly.type
_entity_poly.pdbx_seq_one_letter_code
_entity_poly.pdbx_strand_id
1 'polypeptide(L)'
;MIKIKKILIGTHNKGKIKEISYLLNKRIKKISPFQLNIKSPIENGKTFKANSQLKAKFFFQKSKITTISDDSGLCVECLDNKPGIYTSRWATKYGGAKKAMLKIIKLVKDKNKSKKRQNTKAKFVCSLTIYFSSKKKINTTGEVYGNISDKMLGKNGFGYDPIFIPNGYNLTFGQMTKKKKCLWTIDT
;
A
#
# COMPACT_ATOMS: atom_id res chain seq x y z
N MET A 1 20.03 2.55 22.82
CA MET A 1 19.36 2.19 21.54
C MET A 1 18.55 0.90 21.70
N ILE A 2 17.29 0.84 21.21
CA ILE A 2 16.50 -0.41 21.26
C ILE A 2 17.03 -1.35 20.17
N LYS A 3 17.65 -2.47 20.56
CA LYS A 3 18.13 -3.49 19.61
C LYS A 3 16.97 -4.41 19.24
N ILE A 4 16.40 -4.23 18.05
CA ILE A 4 15.30 -5.06 17.55
C ILE A 4 15.87 -6.36 16.98
N LYS A 5 15.64 -7.49 17.65
CA LYS A 5 16.05 -8.83 17.18
C LYS A 5 14.97 -9.49 16.32
N LYS A 6 13.67 -9.20 16.59
CA LYS A 6 12.51 -9.75 15.88
C LYS A 6 11.45 -8.66 15.68
N ILE A 7 10.73 -8.72 14.56
CA ILE A 7 9.65 -7.78 14.23
C ILE A 7 8.47 -8.55 13.63
N LEU A 8 7.26 -8.20 14.03
CA LEU A 8 6.03 -8.68 13.42
C LEU A 8 5.63 -7.73 12.28
N ILE A 9 5.48 -8.25 11.08
CA ILE A 9 4.93 -7.50 9.94
C ILE A 9 3.41 -7.69 9.98
N GLY A 10 2.71 -6.73 10.58
CA GLY A 10 1.28 -6.79 10.93
C GLY A 10 0.38 -6.59 9.72
N THR A 11 0.41 -7.51 8.78
CA THR A 11 -0.48 -7.58 7.62
C THR A 11 -0.67 -9.01 7.15
N HIS A 12 -1.84 -9.32 6.56
CA HIS A 12 -2.10 -10.60 5.87
C HIS A 12 -1.88 -10.51 4.36
N ASN A 13 -1.57 -9.34 3.82
CA ASN A 13 -1.26 -9.18 2.41
C ASN A 13 0.17 -9.69 2.13
N LYS A 14 0.26 -10.82 1.40
CA LYS A 14 1.55 -11.45 1.05
C LYS A 14 2.48 -10.52 0.26
N GLY A 15 1.94 -9.63 -0.59
CA GLY A 15 2.71 -8.64 -1.32
C GLY A 15 3.38 -7.64 -0.38
N LYS A 16 2.62 -7.05 0.55
CA LYS A 16 3.13 -6.13 1.58
C LYS A 16 4.16 -6.79 2.50
N ILE A 17 3.92 -8.05 2.91
CA ILE A 17 4.91 -8.81 3.71
C ILE A 17 6.25 -8.88 2.96
N LYS A 18 6.22 -9.20 1.65
CA LYS A 18 7.43 -9.29 0.82
C LYS A 18 8.12 -7.93 0.67
N GLU A 19 7.38 -6.84 0.46
CA GLU A 19 7.94 -5.49 0.33
C GLU A 19 8.58 -5.01 1.63
N ILE A 20 7.83 -5.06 2.74
CA ILE A 20 8.34 -4.63 4.05
C ILE A 20 9.54 -5.50 4.47
N SER A 21 9.48 -6.82 4.23
CA SER A 21 10.62 -7.71 4.53
C SER A 21 11.89 -7.35 3.76
N TYR A 22 11.75 -6.86 2.53
CA TYR A 22 12.89 -6.44 1.70
C TYR A 22 13.56 -5.18 2.23
N LEU A 23 12.77 -4.23 2.77
CA LEU A 23 13.27 -2.97 3.34
C LEU A 23 13.92 -3.16 4.71
N LEU A 24 13.57 -4.21 5.44
CA LEU A 24 14.11 -4.47 6.77
C LEU A 24 15.45 -5.18 6.72
N ASN A 25 16.37 -4.79 7.62
CA ASN A 25 17.68 -5.43 7.74
C ASN A 25 17.55 -6.98 7.83
N LYS A 26 18.39 -7.69 7.08
CA LYS A 26 18.36 -9.17 6.99
C LYS A 26 18.57 -9.86 8.35
N ARG A 27 19.30 -9.23 9.29
CA ARG A 27 19.56 -9.76 10.63
C ARG A 27 18.35 -9.75 11.56
N ILE A 28 17.28 -9.00 11.23
CA ILE A 28 16.05 -8.96 12.00
C ILE A 28 15.17 -10.16 11.62
N LYS A 29 14.76 -10.98 12.58
CA LYS A 29 13.79 -12.06 12.35
C LYS A 29 12.42 -11.47 12.05
N LYS A 30 11.89 -11.71 10.84
CA LYS A 30 10.56 -11.27 10.40
C LYS A 30 9.55 -12.36 10.78
N ILE A 31 8.44 -11.92 11.38
CA ILE A 31 7.34 -12.80 11.79
C ILE A 31 6.08 -12.26 11.10
N SER A 32 5.20 -13.14 10.64
CA SER A 32 3.90 -12.79 10.07
C SER A 32 2.76 -13.15 11.02
N PRO A 33 1.57 -12.51 10.92
CA PRO A 33 0.39 -12.89 11.69
C PRO A 33 -0.05 -14.34 11.46
N PHE A 34 0.21 -14.90 10.27
CA PHE A 34 -0.07 -16.29 9.95
C PHE A 34 0.66 -17.27 10.89
N GLN A 35 1.92 -17.00 11.22
CA GLN A 35 2.73 -17.84 12.11
C GLN A 35 2.27 -17.78 13.58
N LEU A 36 1.46 -16.79 13.93
CA LEU A 36 0.95 -16.58 15.28
C LEU A 36 -0.56 -16.83 15.40
N ASN A 37 -1.22 -17.27 14.33
CA ASN A 37 -2.69 -17.44 14.24
C ASN A 37 -3.47 -16.19 14.67
N ILE A 38 -2.92 -14.99 14.43
CA ILE A 38 -3.58 -13.73 14.76
C ILE A 38 -4.36 -13.25 13.55
N LYS A 39 -5.69 -13.12 13.67
CA LYS A 39 -6.55 -12.55 12.61
C LYS A 39 -6.35 -11.04 12.48
N SER A 40 -6.66 -10.48 11.30
CA SER A 40 -6.63 -9.03 11.08
C SER A 40 -7.70 -8.32 11.90
N PRO A 41 -7.42 -7.11 12.43
CA PRO A 41 -8.45 -6.25 12.97
C PRO A 41 -9.34 -5.69 11.86
N ILE A 42 -10.53 -5.22 12.24
CA ILE A 42 -11.39 -4.44 11.36
C ILE A 42 -10.77 -3.04 11.18
N GLU A 43 -10.54 -2.65 9.94
CA GLU A 43 -10.00 -1.33 9.58
C GLU A 43 -11.16 -0.33 9.47
N ASN A 44 -11.43 0.44 10.53
CA ASN A 44 -12.48 1.45 10.58
C ASN A 44 -11.96 2.89 10.66
N GLY A 45 -10.66 3.08 10.50
CA GLY A 45 -10.03 4.39 10.45
C GLY A 45 -10.43 5.17 9.19
N LYS A 46 -10.54 6.50 9.33
CA LYS A 46 -10.89 7.41 8.24
C LYS A 46 -9.68 7.85 7.39
N THR A 47 -8.47 7.47 7.78
CA THR A 47 -7.22 7.81 7.07
C THR A 47 -6.27 6.63 7.04
N PHE A 48 -5.34 6.61 6.08
CA PHE A 48 -4.26 5.62 6.03
C PHE A 48 -3.45 5.58 7.33
N LYS A 49 -3.14 6.77 7.91
CA LYS A 49 -2.46 6.88 9.20
C LYS A 49 -3.24 6.20 10.33
N ALA A 50 -4.53 6.46 10.43
CA ALA A 50 -5.37 5.86 11.47
C ALA A 50 -5.43 4.33 11.35
N ASN A 51 -5.59 3.80 10.13
CA ASN A 51 -5.63 2.36 9.89
C ASN A 51 -4.26 1.68 10.15
N SER A 52 -3.14 2.28 9.72
CA SER A 52 -1.81 1.73 10.00
C SER A 52 -1.52 1.68 11.50
N GLN A 53 -1.91 2.74 12.24
CA GLN A 53 -1.79 2.80 13.70
C GLN A 53 -2.68 1.76 14.41
N LEU A 54 -3.92 1.62 13.97
CA LEU A 54 -4.87 0.63 14.49
C LEU A 54 -4.30 -0.78 14.34
N LYS A 55 -3.83 -1.13 13.14
CA LYS A 55 -3.23 -2.45 12.86
C LYS A 55 -1.98 -2.68 13.71
N ALA A 56 -1.05 -1.72 13.72
CA ALA A 56 0.20 -1.86 14.47
C ALA A 56 -0.06 -2.05 15.98
N LYS A 57 -0.97 -1.25 16.55
CA LYS A 57 -1.39 -1.39 17.95
C LYS A 57 -2.02 -2.75 18.23
N PHE A 58 -2.96 -3.18 17.41
CA PHE A 58 -3.67 -4.46 17.57
C PHE A 58 -2.70 -5.64 17.57
N PHE A 59 -1.84 -5.74 16.54
CA PHE A 59 -0.91 -6.85 16.42
C PHE A 59 0.16 -6.81 17.53
N PHE A 60 0.63 -5.62 17.94
CA PHE A 60 1.52 -5.48 19.09
C PHE A 60 0.87 -5.97 20.38
N GLN A 61 -0.39 -5.59 20.64
CA GLN A 61 -1.10 -6.01 21.85
C GLN A 61 -1.30 -7.53 21.91
N LYS A 62 -1.57 -8.18 20.78
CA LYS A 62 -1.75 -9.63 20.69
C LYS A 62 -0.44 -10.43 20.78
N SER A 63 0.63 -9.93 20.16
CA SER A 63 1.91 -10.67 20.05
C SER A 63 2.96 -10.29 21.08
N LYS A 64 2.87 -9.08 21.66
CA LYS A 64 3.92 -8.44 22.49
C LYS A 64 5.27 -8.30 21.77
N ILE A 65 5.27 -8.36 20.42
CA ILE A 65 6.45 -8.20 19.58
C ILE A 65 6.42 -6.81 18.94
N THR A 66 7.58 -6.14 18.84
CA THR A 66 7.68 -4.92 18.02
C THR A 66 7.01 -5.15 16.67
N THR A 67 6.06 -4.32 16.34
CA THR A 67 5.20 -4.53 15.17
C THR A 67 5.30 -3.37 14.20
N ILE A 68 5.49 -3.67 12.91
CA ILE A 68 5.32 -2.73 11.80
C ILE A 68 4.06 -3.10 11.03
N SER A 69 3.19 -2.11 10.81
CA SER A 69 2.01 -2.26 9.94
C SER A 69 1.90 -1.08 9.00
N ASP A 70 1.39 -1.33 7.81
CA ASP A 70 1.09 -0.30 6.82
C ASP A 70 -0.42 -0.20 6.57
N ASP A 71 -0.84 0.95 6.09
CA ASP A 71 -2.06 1.07 5.29
C ASP A 71 -1.73 1.88 4.05
N SER A 72 -2.14 1.37 2.89
CA SER A 72 -1.76 1.97 1.61
C SER A 72 -2.83 1.78 0.57
N GLY A 73 -2.89 2.71 -0.37
CA GLY A 73 -3.87 2.67 -1.43
C GLY A 73 -3.62 3.64 -2.55
N LEU A 74 -4.39 3.45 -3.62
CA LEU A 74 -4.40 4.29 -4.80
C LEU A 74 -5.47 5.38 -4.64
N CYS A 75 -5.08 6.64 -4.85
CA CYS A 75 -5.97 7.79 -4.88
C CYS A 75 -5.98 8.36 -6.30
N VAL A 76 -7.14 8.43 -6.94
CA VAL A 76 -7.31 8.94 -8.32
C VAL A 76 -8.04 10.28 -8.27
N GLU A 77 -7.40 11.36 -8.74
CA GLU A 77 -7.90 12.73 -8.56
C GLU A 77 -9.28 12.94 -9.16
N CYS A 78 -9.50 12.55 -10.41
CA CYS A 78 -10.79 12.69 -11.09
C CYS A 78 -11.91 11.80 -10.53
N LEU A 79 -11.59 10.90 -9.59
CA LEU A 79 -12.52 10.03 -8.87
C LEU A 79 -12.67 10.44 -7.38
N ASP A 80 -12.43 11.71 -7.04
CA ASP A 80 -12.49 12.23 -5.67
C ASP A 80 -11.57 11.46 -4.72
N ASN A 81 -10.35 11.15 -5.17
CA ASN A 81 -9.36 10.33 -4.49
C ASN A 81 -9.80 8.89 -4.17
N LYS A 82 -10.85 8.39 -4.83
CA LYS A 82 -11.24 6.98 -4.72
C LYS A 82 -10.29 6.10 -5.55
N PRO A 83 -10.06 4.83 -5.16
CA PRO A 83 -10.59 4.14 -3.99
C PRO A 83 -10.01 4.56 -2.62
N GLY A 84 -8.82 5.20 -2.55
CA GLY A 84 -8.24 5.67 -1.29
C GLY A 84 -8.05 4.54 -0.28
N ILE A 85 -8.45 4.77 0.97
CA ILE A 85 -8.41 3.76 2.05
C ILE A 85 -9.23 2.49 1.76
N TYR A 86 -10.09 2.52 0.75
CA TYR A 86 -10.91 1.39 0.32
C TYR A 86 -10.27 0.58 -0.82
N THR A 87 -9.01 0.83 -1.15
CA THR A 87 -8.29 0.18 -2.25
C THR A 87 -8.39 -1.35 -2.22
N SER A 88 -8.15 -1.98 -1.08
CA SER A 88 -8.28 -3.44 -0.91
C SER A 88 -9.75 -3.90 -1.01
N ARG A 89 -10.67 -3.11 -0.43
CA ARG A 89 -12.13 -3.43 -0.45
C ARG A 89 -12.70 -3.34 -1.87
N TRP A 90 -12.18 -2.44 -2.72
CA TRP A 90 -12.56 -2.40 -4.13
C TRP A 90 -12.13 -3.68 -4.86
N ALA A 91 -10.94 -4.20 -4.58
CA ALA A 91 -10.52 -5.48 -5.14
C ALA A 91 -11.50 -6.60 -4.76
N THR A 92 -11.89 -6.69 -3.49
CA THR A 92 -12.90 -7.67 -3.03
C THR A 92 -14.25 -7.44 -3.69
N LYS A 93 -14.76 -6.18 -3.68
CA LYS A 93 -16.06 -5.80 -4.24
C LYS A 93 -16.20 -6.15 -5.72
N TYR A 94 -15.15 -5.97 -6.51
CA TYR A 94 -15.17 -6.23 -7.96
C TYR A 94 -14.67 -7.63 -8.33
N GLY A 95 -14.44 -8.53 -7.38
CA GLY A 95 -14.04 -9.91 -7.64
C GLY A 95 -12.59 -10.04 -8.10
N GLY A 96 -11.69 -9.28 -7.48
CA GLY A 96 -10.25 -9.36 -7.66
C GLY A 96 -9.59 -8.08 -8.18
N ALA A 97 -8.28 -7.97 -7.96
CA ALA A 97 -7.50 -6.79 -8.33
C ALA A 97 -7.61 -6.47 -9.85
N LYS A 98 -7.60 -7.49 -10.72
CA LYS A 98 -7.71 -7.30 -12.17
C LYS A 98 -9.01 -6.58 -12.55
N LYS A 99 -10.15 -7.05 -12.03
CA LYS A 99 -11.45 -6.43 -12.31
C LYS A 99 -11.56 -5.02 -11.71
N ALA A 100 -11.00 -4.80 -10.52
CA ALA A 100 -10.95 -3.48 -9.91
C ALA A 100 -10.10 -2.48 -10.71
N MET A 101 -8.95 -2.90 -11.26
CA MET A 101 -8.14 -2.09 -12.18
C MET A 101 -8.91 -1.70 -13.45
N LEU A 102 -9.56 -2.65 -14.10
CA LEU A 102 -10.41 -2.39 -15.28
C LEU A 102 -11.55 -1.40 -14.96
N LYS A 103 -12.15 -1.52 -13.77
CA LYS A 103 -13.17 -0.58 -13.30
C LYS A 103 -12.61 0.83 -13.14
N ILE A 104 -11.40 1.00 -12.56
CA ILE A 104 -10.76 2.31 -12.44
C ILE A 104 -10.48 2.91 -13.81
N ILE A 105 -9.84 2.14 -14.73
CA ILE A 105 -9.58 2.61 -16.10
C ILE A 105 -10.85 3.08 -16.77
N LYS A 106 -11.95 2.29 -16.69
CA LYS A 106 -13.25 2.67 -17.23
C LYS A 106 -13.78 3.97 -16.63
N LEU A 107 -13.78 4.09 -15.30
CA LEU A 107 -14.26 5.28 -14.61
C LEU A 107 -13.45 6.53 -14.97
N VAL A 108 -12.12 6.42 -15.08
CA VAL A 108 -11.24 7.52 -15.50
C VAL A 108 -11.56 7.93 -16.94
N LYS A 109 -11.73 6.98 -17.85
CA LYS A 109 -12.16 7.24 -19.24
C LYS A 109 -13.51 7.95 -19.29
N ASP A 110 -14.50 7.44 -18.55
CA ASP A 110 -15.85 8.01 -18.49
C ASP A 110 -15.85 9.45 -17.96
N LYS A 111 -15.07 9.76 -16.93
CA LYS A 111 -14.90 11.11 -16.37
C LYS A 111 -14.19 12.10 -17.31
N ASN A 112 -13.49 11.60 -18.30
CA ASN A 112 -12.72 12.42 -19.26
C ASN A 112 -13.37 12.55 -20.64
N LYS A 113 -14.47 11.83 -20.93
CA LYS A 113 -15.11 11.81 -22.26
C LYS A 113 -15.45 13.20 -22.83
N SER A 114 -15.93 14.10 -21.98
CA SER A 114 -16.34 15.46 -22.39
C SER A 114 -15.30 16.54 -22.07
N LYS A 115 -14.10 16.17 -21.57
CA LYS A 115 -13.09 17.14 -21.17
C LYS A 115 -12.07 17.38 -22.28
N LYS A 116 -11.82 18.66 -22.62
CA LYS A 116 -10.73 19.07 -23.54
C LYS A 116 -9.35 18.62 -23.01
N ARG A 117 -9.14 18.66 -21.69
CA ARG A 117 -7.92 18.20 -21.04
C ARG A 117 -8.22 17.01 -20.12
N GLN A 118 -7.62 15.87 -20.42
CA GLN A 118 -7.79 14.66 -19.63
C GLN A 118 -7.10 14.78 -18.27
N ASN A 119 -7.76 14.31 -17.22
CA ASN A 119 -7.20 14.21 -15.88
C ASN A 119 -7.05 12.73 -15.50
N THR A 120 -5.82 12.24 -15.62
CA THR A 120 -5.42 10.88 -15.21
C THR A 120 -4.60 10.87 -13.93
N LYS A 121 -4.43 12.04 -13.28
CA LYS A 121 -3.59 12.18 -12.09
C LYS A 121 -4.03 11.26 -10.97
N ALA A 122 -3.06 10.63 -10.37
CA ALA A 122 -3.25 9.72 -9.24
C ALA A 122 -2.04 9.75 -8.32
N LYS A 123 -2.19 9.21 -7.12
CA LYS A 123 -1.08 8.95 -6.21
C LYS A 123 -1.28 7.62 -5.48
N PHE A 124 -0.19 6.92 -5.22
CA PHE A 124 -0.14 5.95 -4.15
C PHE A 124 0.19 6.64 -2.84
N VAL A 125 -0.53 6.27 -1.79
CA VAL A 125 -0.26 6.69 -0.41
C VAL A 125 0.09 5.45 0.39
N CYS A 126 1.15 5.53 1.21
CA CYS A 126 1.52 4.49 2.14
C CYS A 126 1.80 5.10 3.50
N SER A 127 1.06 4.71 4.52
CA SER A 127 1.35 5.08 5.91
C SER A 127 1.88 3.86 6.66
N LEU A 128 3.07 3.99 7.24
CA LEU A 128 3.73 2.96 8.03
C LEU A 128 3.71 3.36 9.51
N THR A 129 3.39 2.41 10.37
CA THR A 129 3.48 2.59 11.83
C THR A 129 4.30 1.47 12.44
N ILE A 130 5.29 1.84 13.26
CA ILE A 130 6.03 0.90 14.11
C ILE A 130 5.60 1.11 15.56
N TYR A 131 5.19 0.03 16.20
CA TYR A 131 4.87 -0.02 17.62
C TYR A 131 5.98 -0.78 18.35
N PHE A 132 6.77 -0.06 19.15
CA PHE A 132 7.89 -0.65 19.92
C PHE A 132 7.43 -1.11 21.31
N SER A 133 6.54 -0.32 21.94
CA SER A 133 5.94 -0.59 23.24
C SER A 133 4.59 0.13 23.34
N SER A 134 3.85 -0.08 24.42
CA SER A 134 2.59 0.64 24.67
C SER A 134 2.74 2.16 24.70
N LYS A 135 3.93 2.66 25.06
CA LYS A 135 4.26 4.10 25.16
C LYS A 135 5.05 4.65 23.97
N LYS A 136 5.59 3.79 23.09
CA LYS A 136 6.49 4.24 21.99
C LYS A 136 6.04 3.72 20.65
N LYS A 137 5.63 4.62 19.77
CA LYS A 137 5.32 4.36 18.37
C LYS A 137 5.90 5.45 17.47
N ILE A 138 6.19 5.10 16.23
CA ILE A 138 6.58 6.03 15.16
C ILE A 138 5.63 5.78 14.00
N ASN A 139 5.20 6.85 13.33
CA ASN A 139 4.43 6.77 12.11
C ASN A 139 5.05 7.69 11.05
N THR A 140 5.10 7.21 9.83
CA THR A 140 5.46 8.00 8.65
C THR A 140 4.46 7.75 7.53
N THR A 141 4.29 8.71 6.63
CA THR A 141 3.44 8.58 5.45
C THR A 141 4.19 9.12 4.25
N GLY A 142 4.29 8.31 3.20
CA GLY A 142 4.87 8.68 1.92
C GLY A 142 3.81 8.67 0.82
N GLU A 143 4.01 9.48 -0.21
CA GLU A 143 3.14 9.58 -1.38
C GLU A 143 3.98 9.52 -2.65
N VAL A 144 3.52 8.74 -3.62
CA VAL A 144 4.12 8.68 -4.96
C VAL A 144 3.09 9.19 -5.95
N TYR A 145 3.39 10.29 -6.60
CA TYR A 145 2.52 10.92 -7.60
C TYR A 145 2.74 10.31 -8.98
N GLY A 146 1.68 10.27 -9.79
CA GLY A 146 1.72 9.70 -11.11
C GLY A 146 0.39 9.81 -11.84
N ASN A 147 0.18 8.92 -12.82
CA ASN A 147 -0.99 8.90 -13.68
C ASN A 147 -1.55 7.49 -13.82
N ILE A 148 -2.84 7.40 -14.11
CA ILE A 148 -3.49 6.14 -14.48
C ILE A 148 -3.24 5.85 -15.96
N SER A 149 -2.73 4.65 -16.24
CA SER A 149 -2.60 4.11 -17.59
C SER A 149 -3.98 3.77 -18.19
N ASP A 150 -4.11 3.89 -19.48
CA ASP A 150 -5.31 3.51 -20.25
C ASP A 150 -5.52 2.00 -20.37
N LYS A 151 -4.51 1.21 -20.01
CA LYS A 151 -4.51 -0.25 -20.03
C LYS A 151 -3.63 -0.82 -18.92
N MET A 152 -3.82 -2.10 -18.60
CA MET A 152 -2.95 -2.81 -17.65
C MET A 152 -1.66 -3.24 -18.35
N LEU A 153 -0.49 -2.86 -17.79
CA LEU A 153 0.83 -3.16 -18.32
C LEU A 153 1.73 -3.77 -17.25
N GLY A 154 2.42 -4.85 -17.61
CA GLY A 154 3.34 -5.55 -16.74
C GLY A 154 2.69 -6.55 -15.79
N LYS A 155 3.53 -7.38 -15.14
CA LYS A 155 3.12 -8.47 -14.22
C LYS A 155 3.82 -8.39 -12.87
N ASN A 156 4.70 -7.38 -12.68
CA ASN A 156 5.44 -7.21 -11.43
C ASN A 156 4.59 -6.50 -10.38
N GLY A 157 5.02 -6.64 -9.12
CA GLY A 157 4.33 -6.00 -7.99
C GLY A 157 3.03 -6.70 -7.60
N PHE A 158 2.07 -5.94 -7.11
CA PHE A 158 0.74 -6.41 -6.71
C PHE A 158 -0.30 -5.28 -6.76
N GLY A 159 -1.57 -5.66 -6.55
CA GLY A 159 -2.67 -4.68 -6.46
C GLY A 159 -2.86 -3.89 -7.74
N TYR A 160 -2.64 -2.59 -7.69
CA TYR A 160 -2.90 -1.64 -8.78
C TYR A 160 -1.63 -1.21 -9.53
N ASP A 161 -0.49 -1.84 -9.27
CA ASP A 161 0.79 -1.54 -9.94
C ASP A 161 0.71 -1.56 -11.49
N PRO A 162 -0.04 -2.47 -12.14
CA PRO A 162 -0.14 -2.51 -13.59
C PRO A 162 -0.84 -1.30 -14.26
N ILE A 163 -1.51 -0.45 -13.50
CA ILE A 163 -2.22 0.72 -14.04
C ILE A 163 -1.66 2.06 -13.56
N PHE A 164 -0.58 2.08 -12.78
CA PHE A 164 0.00 3.29 -12.23
C PHE A 164 1.36 3.59 -12.84
N ILE A 165 1.48 4.76 -13.48
CA ILE A 165 2.70 5.29 -14.08
C ILE A 165 3.20 6.40 -13.16
N PRO A 166 4.32 6.23 -12.43
CA PRO A 166 4.85 7.28 -11.57
C PRO A 166 5.40 8.44 -12.40
N ASN A 167 5.35 9.66 -11.86
CA ASN A 167 5.90 10.84 -12.52
C ASN A 167 7.37 10.63 -12.89
N GLY A 168 7.79 11.17 -14.05
CA GLY A 168 9.15 11.00 -14.57
C GLY A 168 9.41 9.66 -15.27
N TYR A 169 8.38 8.81 -15.45
CA TYR A 169 8.49 7.53 -16.17
C TYR A 169 7.36 7.32 -17.16
N ASN A 170 7.66 6.46 -18.17
CA ASN A 170 6.69 5.99 -19.16
C ASN A 170 6.28 4.52 -18.92
N LEU A 171 6.74 3.92 -17.80
CA LEU A 171 6.46 2.54 -17.42
C LEU A 171 5.56 2.51 -16.19
N THR A 172 4.62 1.56 -16.17
CA THR A 172 3.84 1.30 -14.95
C THR A 172 4.72 0.61 -13.89
N PHE A 173 4.31 0.69 -12.63
CA PHE A 173 4.95 -0.12 -11.57
C PHE A 173 4.89 -1.62 -11.88
N GLY A 174 3.86 -2.08 -12.61
CA GLY A 174 3.77 -3.46 -13.09
C GLY A 174 4.84 -3.86 -14.10
N GLN A 175 5.46 -2.91 -14.79
CA GLN A 175 6.56 -3.13 -15.72
C GLN A 175 7.94 -2.96 -15.07
N MET A 176 8.00 -2.30 -13.92
CA MET A 176 9.27 -2.03 -13.22
C MET A 176 9.76 -3.24 -12.44
N THR A 177 11.08 -3.41 -12.37
CA THR A 177 11.70 -4.36 -11.45
C THR A 177 11.52 -3.90 -10.00
N LYS A 178 11.56 -4.85 -9.06
CA LYS A 178 11.45 -4.54 -7.63
C LYS A 178 12.52 -3.54 -7.16
N LYS A 179 13.76 -3.68 -7.63
CA LYS A 179 14.88 -2.75 -7.32
C LYS A 179 14.55 -1.34 -7.76
N LYS A 180 14.06 -1.15 -8.98
CA LYS A 180 13.69 0.15 -9.54
C LYS A 180 12.52 0.79 -8.78
N LYS A 181 11.52 0.00 -8.38
CA LYS A 181 10.38 0.46 -7.57
C LYS A 181 10.80 0.91 -6.16
N CYS A 182 11.75 0.22 -5.52
CA CYS A 182 12.19 0.54 -4.16
C CYS A 182 13.04 1.81 -4.07
N LEU A 183 13.75 2.24 -5.11
CA LEU A 183 14.50 3.50 -5.13
C LEU A 183 13.58 4.72 -4.90
N TRP A 184 12.30 4.64 -5.29
CA TRP A 184 11.31 5.70 -5.08
C TRP A 184 10.80 5.85 -3.64
N THR A 185 10.96 4.84 -2.81
CA THR A 185 10.49 4.88 -1.42
C THR A 185 11.55 5.44 -0.46
N ILE A 186 12.74 5.78 -0.97
CA ILE A 186 13.89 6.22 -0.16
C ILE A 186 14.21 7.71 -0.41
N ASP A 187 13.88 8.26 -1.58
CA ASP A 187 14.27 9.62 -2.01
C ASP A 187 13.13 10.66 -1.89
N THR A 188 12.03 10.33 -1.21
CA THR A 188 10.92 11.23 -0.85
C THR A 188 10.74 11.26 0.67
#